data_bac12d21ce78d0b6597f77cf74b98d28
#
_entry.id   bac12d21ce78d0b6597f77cf74b98d28
#
_cell.length_a   1.000
_cell.length_b   1.000
_cell.length_c   1.000
_cell.angle_alpha   90.00
_cell.angle_beta   90.00
_cell.angle_gamma   90.00
#
_symmetry.space_group_name_H-M   'P 1'
#
loop_
_entity.id
_entity.type
_entity.pdbx_description
1 polymer ?
#
loop_
_entity_poly.entity_id
_entity_poly.type
_entity_poly.pdbx_seq_one_letter_code
_entity_poly.pdbx_strand_id
1 'polypeptide(L)'
;MMEVNIYTYTTAKAAKNKTVGFAYVIEAIINGKAATVSKTGVLEDIGKNEAEIRVFKEALERVKTGNSVNLNTKSQYVAAVLEGWLNKWMETGTNSKGEPIAEIYKEIANLLVERPIKVTEGEHEYLKWLIAEAERARDERSNN
;
A
#
# COMPACT_ATOMS: atom_id res chain seq x y z
N MET A 1 8.25 -2.38 21.07
CA MET A 1 7.67 -1.92 19.79
C MET A 1 8.78 -1.74 18.78
N MET A 2 8.60 -2.27 17.58
CA MET A 2 9.55 -2.16 16.48
C MET A 2 8.97 -1.22 15.42
N GLU A 3 9.82 -0.46 14.72
CA GLU A 3 9.39 0.27 13.53
C GLU A 3 9.61 -0.60 12.31
N VAL A 4 8.56 -0.73 11.48
CA VAL A 4 8.58 -1.52 10.26
C VAL A 4 8.36 -0.59 9.08
N ASN A 5 9.23 -0.68 8.08
CA ASN A 5 9.08 0.10 6.85
C ASN A 5 8.34 -0.72 5.81
N ILE A 6 7.32 -0.13 5.19
CA ILE A 6 6.61 -0.70 4.04
C ILE A 6 6.91 0.17 2.84
N TYR A 7 7.29 -0.47 1.72
CA TYR A 7 7.54 0.19 0.44
C TYR A 7 6.62 -0.43 -0.59
N THR A 8 5.81 0.37 -1.27
CA THR A 8 4.84 -0.13 -2.25
C THR A 8 4.97 0.56 -3.60
N TYR A 9 4.65 -0.18 -4.67
CA TYR A 9 4.57 0.38 -6.00
C TYR A 9 3.56 -0.40 -6.85
N THR A 10 2.80 0.31 -7.68
CA THR A 10 1.93 -0.28 -8.69
C THR A 10 2.16 0.39 -10.04
N THR A 11 1.92 -0.35 -11.13
CA THR A 11 1.97 0.21 -12.49
C THR A 11 0.65 0.87 -12.89
N ALA A 12 -0.30 0.99 -11.97
CA ALA A 12 -1.64 1.48 -12.26
C ALA A 12 -1.64 2.89 -12.84
N LYS A 13 -2.44 3.10 -13.88
CA LYS A 13 -2.66 4.41 -14.52
C LYS A 13 -3.99 4.97 -14.06
N ALA A 14 -4.21 6.28 -14.28
CA ALA A 14 -5.40 6.99 -13.83
C ALA A 14 -6.72 6.38 -14.31
N ALA A 15 -6.74 5.80 -15.52
CA ALA A 15 -7.91 5.09 -16.03
C ALA A 15 -8.00 3.68 -15.46
N LYS A 16 -9.13 2.99 -15.70
CA LYS A 16 -9.25 1.59 -15.33
C LYS A 16 -8.23 0.75 -16.12
N ASN A 17 -7.52 -0.12 -15.44
CA ASN A 17 -6.44 -0.91 -16.00
C ASN A 17 -6.87 -2.37 -16.16
N LYS A 18 -6.53 -2.98 -17.30
CA LYS A 18 -6.76 -4.41 -17.50
C LYS A 18 -5.85 -5.23 -16.60
N THR A 19 -4.57 -4.89 -16.59
CA THR A 19 -3.56 -5.57 -15.78
C THR A 19 -2.68 -4.55 -15.07
N VAL A 20 -2.53 -4.70 -13.78
CA VAL A 20 -1.66 -3.87 -12.95
C VAL A 20 -0.61 -4.77 -12.31
N GLY A 21 0.67 -4.47 -12.51
CA GLY A 21 1.73 -5.11 -11.76
C GLY A 21 1.95 -4.37 -10.44
N PHE A 22 2.31 -5.11 -9.41
CA PHE A 22 2.65 -4.50 -8.12
C PHE A 22 3.85 -5.20 -7.48
N ALA A 23 4.50 -4.49 -6.60
CA ALA A 23 5.53 -5.04 -5.74
C ALA A 23 5.53 -4.30 -4.41
N TYR A 24 5.88 -5.00 -3.34
CA TYR A 24 6.14 -4.36 -2.06
C TYR A 24 7.29 -5.02 -1.33
N VAL A 25 7.91 -4.24 -0.44
CA VAL A 25 8.93 -4.72 0.49
C VAL A 25 8.50 -4.32 1.89
N ILE A 26 8.63 -5.24 2.83
CA ILE A 26 8.45 -4.99 4.26
C ILE A 26 9.83 -5.18 4.90
N GLU A 27 10.31 -4.14 5.57
CA GLU A 27 11.64 -4.13 6.16
C GLU A 27 11.55 -3.87 7.66
N ALA A 28 12.23 -4.69 8.45
CA ALA A 28 12.42 -4.46 9.86
C ALA A 28 13.93 -4.43 10.15
N ILE A 29 14.35 -3.52 11.01
CA ILE A 29 15.74 -3.47 11.43
C ILE A 29 15.86 -4.26 12.74
N ILE A 30 16.58 -5.37 12.69
CA ILE A 30 16.77 -6.28 13.83
C ILE A 30 18.26 -6.36 14.13
N ASN A 31 18.64 -5.93 15.33
CA ASN A 31 20.06 -5.89 15.76
C ASN A 31 20.96 -5.15 14.76
N GLY A 32 20.46 -4.03 14.23
CA GLY A 32 21.19 -3.20 13.27
C GLY A 32 21.22 -3.73 11.84
N LYS A 33 20.53 -4.85 11.56
CA LYS A 33 20.48 -5.43 10.21
C LYS A 33 19.07 -5.41 9.66
N ALA A 34 18.96 -5.10 8.37
CA ALA A 34 17.67 -5.13 7.68
C ALA A 34 17.23 -6.57 7.41
N ALA A 35 16.02 -6.89 7.85
CA ALA A 35 15.35 -8.15 7.49
C ALA A 35 14.17 -7.78 6.59
N THR A 36 14.11 -8.34 5.39
CA THR A 36 13.09 -7.96 4.40
C THR A 36 12.24 -9.15 3.95
N VAL A 37 10.98 -8.83 3.66
CA VAL A 37 10.05 -9.74 2.99
C VAL A 37 9.51 -8.96 1.81
N SER A 38 9.40 -9.59 0.65
CA SER A 38 8.90 -8.93 -0.54
C SER A 38 7.88 -9.79 -1.27
N LYS A 39 7.06 -9.14 -2.08
CA LYS A 39 6.11 -9.83 -2.95
C LYS A 39 5.93 -9.03 -4.23
N THR A 40 5.76 -9.75 -5.33
CA THR A 40 5.45 -9.22 -6.65
C THR A 40 4.24 -9.96 -7.18
N GLY A 41 3.32 -9.25 -7.84
CA GLY A 41 2.12 -9.89 -8.37
C GLY A 41 1.35 -8.99 -9.32
N VAL A 42 0.13 -9.42 -9.64
CA VAL A 42 -0.75 -8.67 -10.55
C VAL A 42 -2.16 -8.54 -9.98
N LEU A 43 -2.82 -7.45 -10.37
CA LEU A 43 -4.25 -7.23 -10.15
C LEU A 43 -4.88 -6.99 -11.52
N GLU A 44 -6.12 -7.40 -11.71
CA GLU A 44 -6.80 -7.26 -13.00
C GLU A 44 -8.09 -6.45 -12.89
N ASP A 45 -8.44 -5.76 -13.99
CA ASP A 45 -9.68 -4.99 -14.12
C ASP A 45 -9.91 -4.03 -12.95
N ILE A 46 -8.93 -3.17 -12.69
CA ILE A 46 -8.90 -2.35 -11.48
C ILE A 46 -8.47 -0.92 -11.78
N GLY A 47 -9.04 0.03 -11.06
CA GLY A 47 -8.64 1.43 -11.12
C GLY A 47 -7.41 1.70 -10.27
N LYS A 48 -6.78 2.86 -10.52
CA LYS A 48 -5.52 3.24 -9.87
C LYS A 48 -5.63 3.29 -8.34
N ASN A 49 -6.59 4.04 -7.82
CA ASN A 49 -6.74 4.22 -6.37
C ASN A 49 -7.04 2.90 -5.66
N GLU A 50 -7.91 2.08 -6.24
CA GLU A 50 -8.23 0.78 -5.68
C GLU A 50 -7.01 -0.15 -5.68
N ALA A 51 -6.23 -0.17 -6.77
CA ALA A 51 -5.02 -0.97 -6.85
C ALA A 51 -4.02 -0.57 -5.77
N GLU A 52 -3.77 0.73 -5.64
CA GLU A 52 -2.80 1.23 -4.66
C GLU A 52 -3.20 0.93 -3.22
N ILE A 53 -4.49 1.06 -2.90
CA ILE A 53 -4.98 0.78 -1.55
C ILE A 53 -4.97 -0.72 -1.23
N ARG A 54 -5.26 -1.58 -2.21
CA ARG A 54 -5.22 -3.04 -2.03
C ARG A 54 -3.80 -3.53 -1.76
N VAL A 55 -2.83 -3.00 -2.50
CA VAL A 55 -1.42 -3.39 -2.31
C VAL A 55 -0.94 -2.98 -0.93
N PHE A 56 -1.27 -1.77 -0.51
CA PHE A 56 -0.96 -1.30 0.83
C PHE A 56 -1.58 -2.21 1.91
N LYS A 57 -2.86 -2.52 1.77
CA LYS A 57 -3.55 -3.37 2.75
C LYS A 57 -2.90 -4.74 2.87
N GLU A 58 -2.56 -5.36 1.74
CA GLU A 58 -1.92 -6.67 1.74
C GLU A 58 -0.58 -6.63 2.50
N ALA A 59 0.23 -5.60 2.26
CA ALA A 59 1.49 -5.45 2.98
C ALA A 59 1.25 -5.21 4.48
N LEU A 60 0.29 -4.35 4.82
CA LEU A 60 -0.04 -4.03 6.21
C LEU A 60 -0.48 -5.26 7.01
N GLU A 61 -1.25 -6.15 6.40
CA GLU A 61 -1.71 -7.38 7.03
C GLU A 61 -0.57 -8.30 7.46
N ARG A 62 0.60 -8.16 6.85
CA ARG A 62 1.78 -8.98 7.17
C ARG A 62 2.60 -8.40 8.33
N VAL A 63 2.27 -7.21 8.81
CA VAL A 63 2.94 -6.60 9.95
C VAL A 63 2.23 -7.04 11.23
N LYS A 64 2.99 -7.53 12.21
CA LYS A 64 2.43 -7.96 13.48
C LYS A 64 1.89 -6.77 14.27
N THR A 65 0.85 -7.02 15.06
CA THR A 65 0.26 -6.02 15.95
C THR A 65 1.30 -5.49 16.94
N GLY A 66 1.13 -4.23 17.34
CA GLY A 66 2.03 -3.59 18.30
C GLY A 66 3.25 -2.93 17.67
N ASN A 67 3.48 -3.10 16.36
CA ASN A 67 4.57 -2.45 15.66
C ASN A 67 4.09 -1.17 15.00
N SER A 68 4.94 -0.14 15.00
CA SER A 68 4.65 1.08 14.23
C SER A 68 5.09 0.87 12.78
N VAL A 69 4.38 1.52 11.86
CA VAL A 69 4.62 1.39 10.43
C VAL A 69 5.01 2.72 9.83
N ASN A 70 6.05 2.71 9.01
CA ASN A 70 6.42 3.84 8.17
C ASN A 70 6.18 3.42 6.72
N LEU A 71 5.16 4.00 6.08
CA LEU A 71 4.85 3.71 4.68
C LEU A 71 5.62 4.65 3.77
N ASN A 72 6.36 4.07 2.83
CA ASN A 72 7.04 4.80 1.76
C ASN A 72 6.28 4.53 0.46
N THR A 73 5.65 5.54 -0.08
CA THR A 73 4.82 5.40 -1.26
C THR A 73 4.89 6.65 -2.13
N LYS A 74 4.73 6.45 -3.44
CA LYS A 74 4.55 7.56 -4.38
C LYS A 74 3.08 7.85 -4.63
N SER A 75 2.18 7.08 -4.03
CA SER A 75 0.75 7.28 -4.18
C SER A 75 0.27 8.45 -3.33
N GLN A 76 -0.05 9.55 -3.98
CA GLN A 76 -0.63 10.71 -3.30
C GLN A 76 -2.01 10.36 -2.71
N TYR A 77 -2.75 9.48 -3.38
CA TYR A 77 -4.06 9.04 -2.90
C TYR A 77 -3.94 8.28 -1.57
N VAL A 78 -3.07 7.26 -1.52
CA VAL A 78 -2.87 6.48 -0.29
C VAL A 78 -2.37 7.38 0.83
N ALA A 79 -1.43 8.28 0.55
CA ALA A 79 -0.93 9.22 1.54
C ALA A 79 -2.07 10.08 2.11
N ALA A 80 -2.92 10.65 1.25
CA ALA A 80 -4.03 11.50 1.69
C ALA A 80 -5.05 10.71 2.54
N VAL A 81 -5.36 9.47 2.15
CA VAL A 81 -6.27 8.61 2.91
C VAL A 81 -5.72 8.39 4.32
N LEU A 82 -4.45 8.02 4.43
CA LEU A 82 -3.84 7.70 5.72
C LEU A 82 -3.55 8.93 6.59
N GLU A 83 -3.29 10.07 5.99
CA GLU A 83 -2.97 11.29 6.73
C GLU A 83 -4.19 12.06 7.26
N GLY A 84 -5.38 11.75 6.78
CA GLY A 84 -6.55 12.46 7.26
C GLY A 84 -7.91 11.96 6.80
N TRP A 85 -8.06 11.62 5.52
CA TRP A 85 -9.36 11.27 4.96
C TRP A 85 -10.00 10.05 5.63
N LEU A 86 -9.20 9.01 5.93
CA LEU A 86 -9.73 7.79 6.52
C LEU A 86 -10.40 8.05 7.87
N ASN A 87 -9.75 8.83 8.75
CA ASN A 87 -10.32 9.16 10.04
C ASN A 87 -11.64 9.91 9.88
N LYS A 88 -11.70 10.86 8.97
CA LYS A 88 -12.91 11.62 8.70
C LYS A 88 -14.03 10.71 8.17
N TRP A 89 -13.72 9.84 7.25
CA TRP A 89 -14.69 8.90 6.69
C TRP A 89 -15.24 7.95 7.76
N MET A 90 -14.38 7.49 8.66
CA MET A 90 -14.81 6.60 9.75
C MET A 90 -15.74 7.33 10.73
N GLU A 91 -15.52 8.62 10.99
CA GLU A 91 -16.40 9.41 11.84
C GLU A 91 -17.78 9.63 11.23
N THR A 92 -17.84 9.90 9.92
CA THR A 92 -19.10 10.21 9.23
C THR A 92 -19.81 8.99 8.66
N GLY A 93 -19.10 7.88 8.46
CA GLY A 93 -19.62 6.67 7.80
C GLY A 93 -19.66 6.79 6.28
N THR A 94 -19.19 7.90 5.70
CA THR A 94 -19.22 8.15 4.27
C THR A 94 -17.88 8.63 3.77
N ASN A 95 -17.62 8.41 2.46
CA ASN A 95 -16.42 8.93 1.80
C ASN A 95 -16.62 10.39 1.38
N SER A 96 -15.64 10.97 0.67
CA SER A 96 -15.67 12.37 0.24
C SER A 96 -16.82 12.71 -0.72
N LYS A 97 -17.43 11.69 -1.35
CA LYS A 97 -18.58 11.86 -2.24
C LYS A 97 -19.91 11.66 -1.55
N GLY A 98 -19.91 11.43 -0.23
CA GLY A 98 -21.12 11.18 0.53
C GLY A 98 -21.65 9.75 0.37
N GLU A 99 -20.89 8.84 -0.21
CA GLU A 99 -21.26 7.46 -0.38
C GLU A 99 -20.79 6.62 0.83
N PRO A 100 -21.48 5.50 1.15
CA PRO A 100 -21.01 4.60 2.22
C PRO A 100 -19.57 4.16 1.99
N ILE A 101 -18.80 4.06 3.06
CA ILE A 101 -17.40 3.65 2.96
C ILE A 101 -17.30 2.19 2.50
N ALA A 102 -16.44 1.91 1.52
CA ALA A 102 -16.17 0.54 1.10
C ALA A 102 -15.51 -0.26 2.22
N GLU A 103 -15.77 -1.56 2.24
CA GLU A 103 -15.30 -2.45 3.30
C GLU A 103 -13.78 -2.44 3.48
N ILE A 104 -13.02 -2.33 2.40
CA ILE A 104 -11.55 -2.31 2.46
C ILE A 104 -11.02 -1.20 3.37
N TYR A 105 -11.68 -0.02 3.36
CA TYR A 105 -11.24 1.10 4.20
C TYR A 105 -11.53 0.85 5.68
N LYS A 106 -12.63 0.18 5.99
CA LYS A 106 -12.94 -0.23 7.36
C LYS A 106 -11.93 -1.25 7.86
N GLU A 107 -11.55 -2.19 7.02
CA GLU A 107 -10.55 -3.20 7.34
C GLU A 107 -9.19 -2.56 7.61
N ILE A 108 -8.79 -1.59 6.79
CA ILE A 108 -7.54 -0.85 6.99
C ILE A 108 -7.58 -0.07 8.32
N ALA A 109 -8.69 0.61 8.60
CA ALA A 109 -8.85 1.35 9.86
C ALA A 109 -8.67 0.42 11.08
N ASN A 110 -9.23 -0.78 11.03
CA ASN A 110 -9.07 -1.77 12.09
C ASN A 110 -7.63 -2.22 12.25
N LEU A 111 -6.94 -2.47 11.13
CA LEU A 111 -5.52 -2.86 11.16
C LEU A 111 -4.64 -1.79 11.78
N LEU A 112 -4.97 -0.52 11.53
CA LEU A 112 -4.17 0.61 12.02
C LEU A 112 -4.34 0.87 13.52
N VAL A 113 -5.40 0.36 14.16
CA VAL A 113 -5.60 0.53 15.61
C VAL A 113 -4.37 0.07 16.39
N GLU A 114 -3.78 -1.06 16.01
CA GLU A 114 -2.62 -1.63 16.69
C GLU A 114 -1.33 -1.52 15.88
N ARG A 115 -1.34 -0.72 14.81
CA ARG A 115 -0.21 -0.46 13.92
C ARG A 115 -0.16 1.03 13.60
N PRO A 116 0.30 1.86 14.54
CA PRO A 116 0.39 3.31 14.28
C PRO A 116 1.21 3.57 13.02
N ILE A 117 0.73 4.46 12.17
CA ILE A 117 1.34 4.68 10.86
C ILE A 117 1.77 6.13 10.66
N LYS A 118 2.90 6.30 9.98
CA LYS A 118 3.29 7.56 9.37
C LYS A 118 3.60 7.31 7.90
N VAL A 119 3.49 8.33 7.08
CA VAL A 119 3.72 8.25 5.63
C VAL A 119 4.92 9.10 5.27
N THR A 120 5.82 8.52 4.48
CA THR A 120 6.97 9.22 3.91
C THR A 120 6.82 9.20 2.40
N GLU A 121 6.87 10.37 1.78
CA GLU A 121 6.81 10.50 0.32
C GLU A 121 8.22 10.71 -0.22
N GLY A 122 8.43 10.31 -1.48
CA GLY A 122 9.66 10.53 -2.19
C GLY A 122 10.38 9.24 -2.59
N GLU A 123 11.63 9.41 -2.99
CA GLU A 123 12.45 8.30 -3.44
C GLU A 123 13.07 7.56 -2.26
N HIS A 124 13.32 6.27 -2.44
CA HIS A 124 13.93 5.40 -1.45
C HIS A 124 14.75 4.30 -2.14
N GLU A 125 15.53 3.59 -1.35
CA GLU A 125 16.48 2.60 -1.86
C GLU A 125 15.85 1.44 -2.63
N TYR A 126 14.58 1.09 -2.38
CA TYR A 126 13.90 -0.01 -3.05
C TYR A 126 13.12 0.40 -4.30
N LEU A 127 13.01 1.70 -4.59
CA LEU A 127 12.09 2.19 -5.63
C LEU A 127 12.40 1.60 -7.01
N LYS A 128 13.66 1.58 -7.42
CA LYS A 128 14.05 1.03 -8.73
C LYS A 128 13.70 -0.44 -8.85
N TRP A 129 13.94 -1.20 -7.79
CA TRP A 129 13.61 -2.63 -7.75
C TRP A 129 12.11 -2.85 -7.82
N LEU A 130 11.33 -2.08 -7.05
CA LEU A 130 9.87 -2.18 -7.06
C LEU A 130 9.29 -1.89 -8.45
N ILE A 131 9.78 -0.83 -9.11
CA ILE A 131 9.32 -0.46 -10.44
C ILE A 131 9.61 -1.60 -11.42
N ALA A 132 10.84 -2.09 -11.44
CA ALA A 132 11.25 -3.16 -12.35
C ALA A 132 10.43 -4.43 -12.15
N GLU A 133 10.22 -4.84 -10.90
CA GLU A 133 9.46 -6.06 -10.59
C GLU A 133 7.97 -5.93 -10.90
N ALA A 134 7.37 -4.78 -10.60
CA ALA A 134 5.98 -4.55 -10.91
C ALA A 134 5.73 -4.53 -12.42
N GLU A 135 6.59 -3.85 -13.18
CA GLU A 135 6.49 -3.81 -14.63
C GLU A 135 6.70 -5.19 -15.25
N ARG A 136 7.66 -5.95 -14.75
CA ARG A 136 7.93 -7.31 -15.21
C ARG A 136 6.69 -8.20 -14.99
N ALA A 137 6.10 -8.15 -13.81
CA ALA A 137 4.91 -8.94 -13.49
C ALA A 137 3.73 -8.59 -14.42
N ARG A 138 3.49 -7.29 -14.64
CA ARG A 138 2.46 -6.82 -15.57
C ARG A 138 2.70 -7.36 -16.97
N ASP A 139 3.92 -7.23 -17.46
CA ASP A 139 4.26 -7.59 -18.84
C ASP A 139 4.22 -9.11 -19.08
N GLU A 140 4.68 -9.90 -18.13
CA GLU A 140 4.58 -11.36 -18.19
C GLU A 140 3.12 -11.81 -18.25
N ARG A 141 2.24 -11.19 -17.46
CA ARG A 141 0.81 -11.51 -17.46
C ARG A 141 0.15 -11.13 -18.77
N SER A 142 0.51 -9.97 -19.32
CA SER A 142 -0.07 -9.46 -20.57
C SER A 142 0.34 -10.28 -21.80
N ASN A 143 1.48 -10.98 -21.73
CA ASN A 143 1.98 -11.79 -22.83
C ASN A 143 1.50 -13.24 -22.80
N ASN A 144 0.71 -13.60 -21.81
CA ASN A 144 0.17 -14.96 -21.67
C ASN A 144 -1.26 -15.08 -22.22
#